data_4a16a4ec1721af45a97b891bf8b78e68
#
_entry.id   4a16a4ec1721af45a97b891bf8b78e68
#
_cell.length_a   1.000
_cell.length_b   1.000
_cell.length_c   1.000
_cell.angle_alpha   90.00
_cell.angle_beta   90.00
_cell.angle_gamma   90.00
#
_symmetry.space_group_name_H-M   'P 1'
#
loop_
_entity.id
_entity.type
_entity.pdbx_description
1 polymer ?
#
loop_
_entity_poly.entity_id
_entity_poly.type
_entity_poly.pdbx_seq_one_letter_code
_entity_poly.pdbx_strand_id
1 'polypeptide(L)'
;MPKKVYADFIRALRRDVVTSYSSGDKYLSIREIGEKFNVSIQTAQKGIKELKESGLVKCKPNSGIIVTSNDYNIRKLEGKTIFVISNMQDGHFFSSFFDGVRNHASAFGINTEFKLNTMENTSSLAFGEYLTSLKADGLVMLSFPNSELPFYHAMREGVDIVSDIILDNLPILPAVQTFNYKHSFDAGIELLERGCSEFYVFGYYKKQNKRFMGFDDAVRTAGLKAEYVEISSISGITETAEILMNCSEETGLFIGDYSSAYVIDSLCMRQNFKPRNILIYDTDTEYFKANYLPPIKAVGPSFNILGERLCQVLVHKWQTGRYPEPLQVKI
;
A
#
# COMPACT_ATOMS: atom_id res chain seq x y z
N MET A 1 -17.83 -8.08 -8.46
CA MET A 1 -17.78 -8.62 -7.09
C MET A 1 -17.12 -7.57 -6.21
N PRO A 2 -17.70 -7.18 -5.05
CA PRO A 2 -17.05 -6.23 -4.14
C PRO A 2 -15.68 -6.73 -3.70
N LYS A 3 -14.69 -5.83 -3.54
CA LYS A 3 -13.29 -6.18 -3.19
C LYS A 3 -13.18 -7.07 -1.95
N LYS A 4 -13.99 -6.84 -0.92
CA LYS A 4 -14.01 -7.63 0.32
C LYS A 4 -14.40 -9.09 0.06
N VAL A 5 -15.44 -9.33 -0.73
CA VAL A 5 -15.91 -10.68 -1.08
C VAL A 5 -14.88 -11.44 -1.93
N TYR A 6 -14.13 -10.73 -2.78
CA TYR A 6 -13.05 -11.34 -3.56
C TYR A 6 -11.87 -11.77 -2.67
N ALA A 7 -11.48 -10.92 -1.71
CA ALA A 7 -10.41 -11.26 -0.75
C ALA A 7 -10.79 -12.47 0.12
N ASP A 8 -12.04 -12.56 0.56
CA ASP A 8 -12.55 -13.72 1.32
C ASP A 8 -12.52 -15.00 0.47
N PHE A 9 -12.89 -14.90 -0.80
CA PHE A 9 -12.78 -16.01 -1.74
C PHE A 9 -11.33 -16.49 -1.92
N ILE A 10 -10.38 -15.58 -2.12
CA ILE A 10 -8.96 -15.95 -2.28
C ILE A 10 -8.41 -16.62 -1.01
N ARG A 11 -8.77 -16.13 0.17
CA ARG A 11 -8.41 -16.78 1.44
C ARG A 11 -8.96 -18.20 1.54
N ALA A 12 -10.25 -18.37 1.24
CA ALA A 12 -10.88 -19.67 1.26
C ALA A 12 -10.25 -20.64 0.23
N LEU A 13 -9.96 -20.14 -0.98
CA LEU A 13 -9.34 -20.91 -2.04
C LEU A 13 -7.93 -21.37 -1.67
N ARG A 14 -7.11 -20.48 -1.10
CA ARG A 14 -5.76 -20.82 -0.59
C ARG A 14 -5.84 -21.86 0.52
N ARG A 15 -6.70 -21.63 1.50
CA ARG A 15 -6.91 -22.55 2.61
C ARG A 15 -7.28 -23.95 2.12
N ASP A 16 -8.19 -24.05 1.15
CA ASP A 16 -8.64 -25.33 0.60
C ASP A 16 -7.50 -26.10 -0.08
N VAL A 17 -6.69 -25.42 -0.93
CA VAL A 17 -5.52 -26.05 -1.55
C VAL A 17 -4.59 -26.64 -0.51
N VAL A 18 -4.35 -25.88 0.56
CA VAL A 18 -3.38 -26.21 1.60
C VAL A 18 -3.84 -27.31 2.53
N THR A 19 -5.13 -27.29 2.91
CA THR A 19 -5.64 -28.24 3.92
C THR A 19 -6.17 -29.53 3.32
N SER A 20 -6.51 -29.54 2.03
CA SER A 20 -7.22 -30.65 1.39
C SER A 20 -6.44 -31.38 0.32
N TYR A 21 -5.26 -30.87 -0.08
CA TYR A 21 -4.47 -31.43 -1.16
C TYR A 21 -2.97 -31.49 -0.81
N SER A 22 -2.29 -32.53 -1.34
CA SER A 22 -0.85 -32.68 -1.24
C SER A 22 -0.15 -32.20 -2.52
N SER A 23 1.16 -31.94 -2.45
CA SER A 23 1.94 -31.59 -3.66
C SER A 23 1.91 -32.72 -4.67
N GLY A 24 1.66 -32.36 -5.90
CA GLY A 24 1.48 -33.31 -7.00
C GLY A 24 0.02 -33.66 -7.25
N ASP A 25 -0.88 -33.41 -6.31
CA ASP A 25 -2.30 -33.68 -6.49
C ASP A 25 -2.92 -32.79 -7.57
N LYS A 26 -3.91 -33.34 -8.24
CA LYS A 26 -4.74 -32.57 -9.15
C LYS A 26 -5.77 -31.77 -8.34
N TYR A 27 -5.70 -30.45 -8.48
CA TYR A 27 -6.67 -29.56 -7.88
C TYR A 27 -7.94 -29.48 -8.71
N LEU A 28 -8.96 -28.88 -8.15
CA LEU A 28 -10.26 -28.66 -8.80
C LEU A 28 -10.08 -27.89 -10.13
N SER A 29 -10.92 -28.22 -11.11
CA SER A 29 -11.06 -27.43 -12.31
C SER A 29 -11.67 -26.04 -12.02
N ILE A 30 -11.51 -25.10 -12.92
CA ILE A 30 -12.10 -23.76 -12.78
C ILE A 30 -13.62 -23.81 -12.59
N ARG A 31 -14.30 -24.78 -13.21
CA ARG A 31 -15.75 -24.98 -13.09
C ARG A 31 -16.10 -25.49 -11.70
N GLU A 32 -15.41 -26.50 -11.19
CA GLU A 32 -15.60 -27.02 -9.84
C GLU A 32 -15.31 -25.99 -8.74
N ILE A 33 -14.29 -25.13 -8.97
CA ILE A 33 -13.99 -23.98 -8.08
C ILE A 33 -15.17 -22.99 -8.08
N GLY A 34 -15.70 -22.67 -9.26
CA GLY A 34 -16.87 -21.81 -9.37
C GLY A 34 -18.07 -22.33 -8.59
N GLU A 35 -18.34 -23.62 -8.71
CA GLU A 35 -19.43 -24.31 -7.98
C GLU A 35 -19.15 -24.38 -6.48
N LYS A 36 -17.97 -24.83 -6.05
CA LYS A 36 -17.62 -25.02 -4.64
C LYS A 36 -17.64 -23.73 -3.84
N PHE A 37 -17.13 -22.64 -4.41
CA PHE A 37 -17.01 -21.35 -3.73
C PHE A 37 -18.11 -20.35 -4.12
N ASN A 38 -19.09 -20.78 -4.90
CA ASN A 38 -20.18 -19.95 -5.39
C ASN A 38 -19.72 -18.64 -6.03
N VAL A 39 -18.75 -18.74 -6.94
CA VAL A 39 -18.20 -17.62 -7.68
C VAL A 39 -18.29 -17.82 -9.19
N SER A 40 -18.23 -16.72 -9.96
CA SER A 40 -18.23 -16.82 -11.42
C SER A 40 -16.98 -17.51 -11.94
N ILE A 41 -17.06 -18.12 -13.12
CA ILE A 41 -15.92 -18.71 -13.83
C ILE A 41 -14.76 -17.73 -13.97
N GLN A 42 -15.05 -16.46 -14.29
CA GLN A 42 -14.02 -15.41 -14.39
C GLN A 42 -13.35 -15.13 -13.02
N THR A 43 -14.12 -15.16 -11.93
CA THR A 43 -13.57 -14.99 -10.59
C THR A 43 -12.68 -16.17 -10.20
N ALA A 44 -13.12 -17.39 -10.50
CA ALA A 44 -12.33 -18.61 -10.29
C ALA A 44 -11.03 -18.59 -11.10
N GLN A 45 -11.06 -18.15 -12.37
CA GLN A 45 -9.85 -17.99 -13.20
C GLN A 45 -8.87 -17.00 -12.60
N LYS A 46 -9.34 -15.83 -12.12
CA LYS A 46 -8.49 -14.85 -11.44
C LYS A 46 -7.88 -15.44 -10.17
N GLY A 47 -8.65 -16.18 -9.38
CA GLY A 47 -8.16 -16.86 -8.19
C GLY A 47 -7.04 -17.87 -8.51
N ILE A 48 -7.23 -18.69 -9.53
CA ILE A 48 -6.18 -19.64 -9.98
C ILE A 48 -4.93 -18.92 -10.50
N LYS A 49 -5.09 -17.77 -11.17
CA LYS A 49 -3.95 -16.95 -11.57
C LYS A 49 -3.14 -16.49 -10.35
N GLU A 50 -3.78 -16.01 -9.29
CA GLU A 50 -3.11 -15.62 -8.04
C GLU A 50 -2.44 -16.80 -7.33
N LEU A 51 -3.10 -17.97 -7.28
CA LEU A 51 -2.49 -19.18 -6.72
C LEU A 51 -1.26 -19.62 -7.53
N LYS A 52 -1.28 -19.45 -8.85
CA LYS A 52 -0.14 -19.73 -9.73
C LYS A 52 1.00 -18.73 -9.49
N GLU A 53 0.70 -17.44 -9.40
CA GLU A 53 1.66 -16.39 -9.10
C GLU A 53 2.30 -16.56 -7.71
N SER A 54 1.56 -17.08 -6.74
CA SER A 54 2.08 -17.44 -5.41
C SER A 54 2.77 -18.80 -5.35
N GLY A 55 2.87 -19.53 -6.46
CA GLY A 55 3.55 -20.82 -6.52
C GLY A 55 2.80 -21.99 -5.86
N LEU A 56 1.55 -21.79 -5.42
CA LEU A 56 0.75 -22.85 -4.80
C LEU A 56 0.25 -23.89 -5.80
N VAL A 57 0.02 -23.49 -7.03
CA VAL A 57 -0.42 -24.39 -8.11
C VAL A 57 0.32 -24.09 -9.40
N LYS A 58 0.38 -25.08 -10.30
CA LYS A 58 0.79 -24.93 -11.70
C LYS A 58 -0.27 -25.50 -12.62
N CYS A 59 -0.45 -24.86 -13.78
CA CYS A 59 -1.31 -25.39 -14.84
C CYS A 59 -0.44 -26.18 -15.83
N LYS A 60 -0.77 -27.45 -16.05
CA LYS A 60 -0.13 -28.27 -17.08
C LYS A 60 -1.11 -28.52 -18.23
N PRO A 61 -0.70 -28.37 -19.50
CA PRO A 61 -1.52 -28.78 -20.62
C PRO A 61 -1.96 -30.24 -20.42
N ASN A 62 -3.20 -30.56 -20.70
CA ASN A 62 -3.83 -31.87 -20.57
C ASN A 62 -3.89 -32.50 -19.15
N SER A 63 -3.24 -31.91 -18.13
CA SER A 63 -3.23 -32.46 -16.78
C SER A 63 -4.06 -31.60 -15.79
N GLY A 64 -4.45 -30.37 -16.20
CA GLY A 64 -5.22 -29.45 -15.37
C GLY A 64 -4.36 -28.66 -14.39
N ILE A 65 -4.96 -28.32 -13.26
CA ILE A 65 -4.33 -27.55 -12.18
C ILE A 65 -3.70 -28.54 -11.21
N ILE A 66 -2.41 -28.41 -10.97
CA ILE A 66 -1.63 -29.31 -10.10
C ILE A 66 -1.12 -28.50 -8.90
N VAL A 67 -1.31 -28.99 -7.71
CA VAL A 67 -0.75 -28.42 -6.48
C VAL A 67 0.78 -28.56 -6.50
N THR A 68 1.50 -27.47 -6.29
CA THR A 68 2.97 -27.46 -6.36
C THR A 68 3.65 -27.24 -5.03
N SER A 69 2.98 -26.61 -4.09
CA SER A 69 3.54 -26.45 -2.75
C SER A 69 2.89 -27.45 -1.79
N ASN A 70 3.73 -28.01 -0.95
CA ASN A 70 3.32 -28.95 0.06
C ASN A 70 2.90 -28.25 1.33
N ASP A 71 2.13 -28.98 2.14
CA ASP A 71 2.03 -28.84 3.59
C ASP A 71 3.37 -28.46 4.26
N TYR A 72 4.50 -28.94 3.74
CA TYR A 72 5.82 -28.68 4.31
C TYR A 72 6.19 -27.20 4.28
N ASN A 73 5.94 -26.48 3.19
CA ASN A 73 6.27 -25.05 3.10
C ASN A 73 5.32 -24.20 3.95
N ILE A 74 4.08 -24.64 4.12
CA ILE A 74 3.10 -23.92 4.95
C ILE A 74 3.33 -24.22 6.42
N ARG A 75 3.54 -25.49 6.79
CA ARG A 75 3.94 -25.87 8.17
C ARG A 75 5.25 -25.20 8.61
N LYS A 76 6.17 -24.95 7.66
CA LYS A 76 7.40 -24.21 7.93
C LYS A 76 7.17 -22.74 8.26
N LEU A 77 6.03 -22.15 7.86
CA LEU A 77 5.71 -20.75 8.13
C LEU A 77 4.77 -20.59 9.33
N GLU A 78 4.05 -21.63 9.71
CA GLU A 78 3.17 -21.61 10.88
C GLU A 78 3.98 -21.31 12.15
N GLY A 79 3.49 -20.34 12.92
CA GLY A 79 4.13 -19.88 14.13
C GLY A 79 5.26 -18.86 13.94
N LYS A 80 5.69 -18.58 12.71
CA LYS A 80 6.57 -17.43 12.46
C LYS A 80 5.89 -16.13 12.83
N THR A 81 6.70 -15.12 13.17
CA THR A 81 6.21 -13.80 13.58
C THR A 81 6.80 -12.71 12.70
N ILE A 82 5.94 -11.88 12.15
CA ILE A 82 6.29 -10.63 11.47
C ILE A 82 5.99 -9.46 12.42
N PHE A 83 6.98 -8.63 12.69
CA PHE A 83 6.75 -7.33 13.31
C PHE A 83 6.65 -6.25 12.23
N VAL A 84 5.55 -5.51 12.26
CA VAL A 84 5.38 -4.29 11.48
C VAL A 84 5.81 -3.13 12.36
N ILE A 85 6.90 -2.46 11.99
CA ILE A 85 7.47 -1.35 12.75
C ILE A 85 7.23 -0.06 11.98
N SER A 86 6.68 0.94 12.64
CA SER A 86 6.39 2.24 12.03
C SER A 86 6.87 3.41 12.88
N ASN A 87 7.33 4.47 12.23
CA ASN A 87 7.57 5.78 12.84
C ASN A 87 6.29 6.63 12.97
N MET A 88 5.18 6.19 12.32
CA MET A 88 3.95 6.95 12.22
C MET A 88 2.84 6.29 13.04
N GLN A 89 2.05 7.12 13.74
CA GLN A 89 0.89 6.66 14.49
C GLN A 89 -0.45 6.94 13.79
N ASP A 90 -0.43 7.57 12.62
CA ASP A 90 -1.65 8.04 11.99
C ASP A 90 -2.57 6.89 11.62
N GLY A 91 -3.73 6.86 12.31
CA GLY A 91 -4.56 5.69 12.49
C GLY A 91 -5.03 4.99 11.22
N HIS A 92 -5.44 5.73 10.20
CA HIS A 92 -6.09 5.15 9.04
C HIS A 92 -5.11 4.52 8.02
N PHE A 93 -4.11 5.28 7.62
CA PHE A 93 -3.01 4.80 6.76
C PHE A 93 -2.40 3.53 7.34
N PHE A 94 -2.09 3.58 8.63
CA PHE A 94 -1.44 2.48 9.32
C PHE A 94 -2.34 1.25 9.43
N SER A 95 -3.61 1.41 9.80
CA SER A 95 -4.53 0.27 9.92
C SER A 95 -4.75 -0.44 8.59
N SER A 96 -4.91 0.30 7.50
CA SER A 96 -5.05 -0.26 6.15
C SER A 96 -3.80 -1.04 5.73
N PHE A 97 -2.62 -0.47 5.99
CA PHE A 97 -1.34 -1.12 5.71
C PHE A 97 -1.16 -2.40 6.53
N PHE A 98 -1.38 -2.31 7.85
CA PHE A 98 -1.25 -3.45 8.75
C PHE A 98 -2.24 -4.56 8.41
N ASP A 99 -3.47 -4.21 8.04
CA ASP A 99 -4.46 -5.18 7.57
C ASP A 99 -4.00 -5.91 6.30
N GLY A 100 -3.30 -5.24 5.39
CA GLY A 100 -2.69 -5.86 4.23
C GLY A 100 -1.65 -6.92 4.62
N VAL A 101 -0.73 -6.57 5.52
CA VAL A 101 0.27 -7.51 6.05
C VAL A 101 -0.43 -8.67 6.76
N ARG A 102 -1.33 -8.38 7.70
CA ARG A 102 -2.02 -9.37 8.52
C ARG A 102 -2.85 -10.35 7.70
N ASN A 103 -3.62 -9.85 6.73
CA ASN A 103 -4.47 -10.67 5.89
C ASN A 103 -3.65 -11.63 5.03
N HIS A 104 -2.49 -11.21 4.53
CA HIS A 104 -1.62 -12.10 3.78
C HIS A 104 -0.91 -13.09 4.70
N ALA A 105 -0.33 -12.65 5.81
CA ALA A 105 0.39 -13.48 6.77
C ALA A 105 -0.51 -14.60 7.36
N SER A 106 -1.75 -14.26 7.72
CA SER A 106 -2.70 -15.20 8.31
C SER A 106 -3.04 -16.38 7.39
N ALA A 107 -2.95 -16.20 6.07
CA ALA A 107 -3.15 -17.28 5.11
C ALA A 107 -2.08 -18.38 5.20
N PHE A 108 -0.95 -18.09 5.85
CA PHE A 108 0.18 -19.00 6.05
C PHE A 108 0.41 -19.36 7.54
N GLY A 109 -0.53 -19.03 8.43
CA GLY A 109 -0.38 -19.28 9.86
C GLY A 109 0.70 -18.43 10.54
N ILE A 110 1.10 -17.31 9.90
CA ILE A 110 2.11 -16.38 10.41
C ILE A 110 1.45 -15.39 11.35
N ASN A 111 2.04 -15.19 12.53
CA ASN A 111 1.63 -14.17 13.48
C ASN A 111 2.11 -12.79 13.03
N THR A 112 1.30 -11.77 13.27
CA THR A 112 1.68 -10.38 12.99
C THR A 112 1.48 -9.52 14.22
N GLU A 113 2.48 -8.72 14.55
CA GLU A 113 2.44 -7.74 15.63
C GLU A 113 2.83 -6.38 15.12
N PHE A 114 2.19 -5.35 15.66
CA PHE A 114 2.58 -3.97 15.42
C PHE A 114 3.46 -3.44 16.54
N LYS A 115 4.49 -2.69 16.15
CA LYS A 115 5.34 -1.96 17.09
C LYS A 115 5.55 -0.52 16.61
N LEU A 116 5.12 0.42 17.43
CA LEU A 116 5.50 1.80 17.22
C LEU A 116 6.97 1.97 17.57
N ASN A 117 7.73 2.60 16.69
CA ASN A 117 9.10 2.99 17.00
C ASN A 117 9.08 4.14 18.03
N THR A 118 9.82 3.95 19.12
CA THR A 118 10.00 4.96 20.16
C THR A 118 11.42 5.55 20.18
N MET A 119 12.30 5.08 19.29
CA MET A 119 13.67 5.58 19.21
C MET A 119 13.73 6.82 18.31
N GLU A 120 14.29 7.91 18.83
CA GLU A 120 14.44 9.17 18.08
C GLU A 120 15.44 9.06 16.93
N ASN A 121 16.58 8.37 17.16
CA ASN A 121 17.63 8.24 16.15
C ASN A 121 17.58 6.87 15.44
N THR A 122 16.80 6.81 14.39
CA THR A 122 16.63 5.60 13.56
C THR A 122 17.76 5.36 12.56
N SER A 123 18.78 6.23 12.50
CA SER A 123 19.98 6.05 11.68
C SER A 123 21.15 5.48 12.48
N SER A 124 20.98 5.27 13.79
CA SER A 124 22.03 4.80 14.68
C SER A 124 22.18 3.27 14.68
N LEU A 125 23.40 2.79 15.02
CA LEU A 125 23.64 1.37 15.22
C LEU A 125 22.77 0.78 16.34
N ALA A 126 22.50 1.57 17.39
CA ALA A 126 21.61 1.16 18.49
C ALA A 126 20.20 0.80 18.00
N PHE A 127 19.70 1.46 16.95
CA PHE A 127 18.45 1.05 16.32
C PHE A 127 18.57 -0.31 15.63
N GLY A 128 19.70 -0.60 14.98
CA GLY A 128 19.98 -1.92 14.41
C GLY A 128 20.03 -3.02 15.47
N GLU A 129 20.68 -2.77 16.61
CA GLU A 129 20.70 -3.67 17.76
C GLU A 129 19.30 -3.90 18.35
N TYR A 130 18.49 -2.83 18.43
CA TYR A 130 17.08 -2.94 18.82
C TYR A 130 16.30 -3.85 17.87
N LEU A 131 16.41 -3.65 16.54
CA LEU A 131 15.74 -4.50 15.56
C LEU A 131 16.12 -5.99 15.72
N THR A 132 17.41 -6.27 15.95
CA THR A 132 17.91 -7.63 16.19
C THR A 132 17.36 -8.21 17.50
N SER A 133 17.23 -7.39 18.55
CA SER A 133 16.74 -7.82 19.87
C SER A 133 15.27 -8.25 19.88
N LEU A 134 14.50 -7.84 18.89
CA LEU A 134 13.06 -8.18 18.76
C LEU A 134 12.82 -9.67 18.54
N LYS A 135 13.82 -10.43 18.09
CA LYS A 135 13.73 -11.88 17.80
C LYS A 135 12.55 -12.25 16.89
N ALA A 136 12.15 -11.33 15.99
CA ALA A 136 11.17 -11.60 14.97
C ALA A 136 11.76 -12.46 13.86
N ASP A 137 10.95 -13.29 13.21
CA ASP A 137 11.36 -13.99 11.98
C ASP A 137 11.50 -13.03 10.82
N GLY A 138 10.68 -11.97 10.77
CA GLY A 138 10.76 -10.93 9.75
C GLY A 138 10.26 -9.58 10.23
N LEU A 139 10.79 -8.53 9.64
CA LEU A 139 10.42 -7.14 9.91
C LEU A 139 9.87 -6.48 8.65
N VAL A 140 8.72 -5.84 8.77
CA VAL A 140 8.17 -4.93 7.78
C VAL A 140 8.34 -3.51 8.32
N MET A 141 9.20 -2.74 7.66
CA MET A 141 9.58 -1.39 8.08
C MET A 141 8.77 -0.36 7.31
N LEU A 142 8.05 0.52 8.03
CA LEU A 142 7.19 1.54 7.45
C LEU A 142 7.68 2.94 7.81
N SER A 143 8.07 3.71 6.78
CA SER A 143 8.51 5.12 6.90
C SER A 143 9.82 5.33 7.67
N PHE A 144 10.87 4.60 7.27
CA PHE A 144 12.21 4.72 7.83
C PHE A 144 13.23 5.25 6.79
N PRO A 145 13.17 6.52 6.40
CA PRO A 145 14.22 7.10 5.57
C PRO A 145 15.54 7.20 6.35
N ASN A 146 16.67 7.09 5.66
CA ASN A 146 18.03 7.21 6.22
C ASN A 146 18.37 6.13 7.28
N SER A 147 17.83 4.93 7.15
CA SER A 147 18.06 3.82 8.08
C SER A 147 18.94 2.71 7.50
N GLU A 148 19.81 3.05 6.53
CA GLU A 148 20.65 2.07 5.82
C GLU A 148 21.55 1.29 6.77
N LEU A 149 22.27 1.98 7.66
CA LEU A 149 23.19 1.35 8.60
C LEU A 149 22.50 0.36 9.57
N PRO A 150 21.43 0.74 10.27
CA PRO A 150 20.73 -0.19 11.15
C PRO A 150 20.09 -1.37 10.40
N PHE A 151 19.54 -1.16 9.22
CA PHE A 151 18.96 -2.26 8.44
C PHE A 151 20.05 -3.22 7.96
N TYR A 152 21.18 -2.69 7.46
CA TYR A 152 22.33 -3.51 7.09
C TYR A 152 22.84 -4.35 8.29
N HIS A 153 22.93 -3.73 9.48
CA HIS A 153 23.34 -4.44 10.70
C HIS A 153 22.38 -5.60 11.00
N ALA A 154 21.08 -5.34 11.09
CA ALA A 154 20.09 -6.36 11.41
C ALA A 154 20.03 -7.48 10.35
N MET A 155 20.18 -7.15 9.05
CA MET A 155 20.26 -8.15 7.98
C MET A 155 21.50 -9.04 8.11
N ARG A 156 22.64 -8.49 8.52
CA ARG A 156 23.86 -9.28 8.79
C ARG A 156 23.69 -10.24 9.96
N GLU A 157 22.91 -9.86 10.96
CA GLU A 157 22.55 -10.71 12.10
C GLU A 157 21.46 -11.74 11.75
N GLY A 158 21.05 -11.81 10.49
CA GLY A 158 20.11 -12.82 9.97
C GLY A 158 18.64 -12.47 10.08
N VAL A 159 18.30 -11.22 10.36
CA VAL A 159 16.91 -10.75 10.36
C VAL A 159 16.43 -10.50 8.94
N ASP A 160 15.32 -11.10 8.54
CA ASP A 160 14.69 -10.82 7.26
C ASP A 160 13.92 -9.48 7.34
N ILE A 161 14.32 -8.49 6.54
CA ILE A 161 13.74 -7.13 6.55
C ILE A 161 13.22 -6.79 5.16
N VAL A 162 12.05 -6.14 5.12
CA VAL A 162 11.48 -5.50 3.93
C VAL A 162 11.02 -4.08 4.27
N SER A 163 11.10 -3.15 3.32
CA SER A 163 10.81 -1.73 3.56
C SER A 163 9.81 -1.18 2.54
N ASP A 164 9.01 -0.19 2.97
CA ASP A 164 8.18 0.63 2.08
C ASP A 164 8.95 1.74 1.38
N ILE A 165 10.22 1.91 1.72
CA ILE A 165 11.11 2.91 1.14
C ILE A 165 12.32 2.24 0.50
N ILE A 166 12.62 2.62 -0.74
CA ILE A 166 13.87 2.29 -1.42
C ILE A 166 14.97 3.17 -0.83
N LEU A 167 15.99 2.53 -0.26
CA LEU A 167 17.18 3.20 0.27
C LEU A 167 18.31 3.07 -0.75
N ASP A 168 18.69 4.18 -1.38
CA ASP A 168 19.64 4.19 -2.51
C ASP A 168 21.03 3.62 -2.13
N ASN A 169 21.44 3.81 -0.87
CA ASN A 169 22.71 3.29 -0.34
C ASN A 169 22.61 1.84 0.18
N LEU A 170 21.45 1.21 0.10
CA LEU A 170 21.25 -0.18 0.53
C LEU A 170 20.47 -0.98 -0.53
N PRO A 171 21.04 -1.21 -1.73
CA PRO A 171 20.35 -1.85 -2.84
C PRO A 171 19.98 -3.32 -2.60
N ILE A 172 20.59 -3.95 -1.59
CA ILE A 172 20.29 -5.34 -1.18
C ILE A 172 19.01 -5.45 -0.33
N LEU A 173 18.47 -4.32 0.16
CA LEU A 173 17.23 -4.31 0.95
C LEU A 173 16.04 -4.50 0.01
N PRO A 174 15.23 -5.55 0.23
CA PRO A 174 13.98 -5.70 -0.51
C PRO A 174 13.01 -4.58 -0.14
N ALA A 175 12.45 -3.92 -1.14
CA ALA A 175 11.55 -2.81 -0.91
C ALA A 175 10.40 -2.77 -1.93
N VAL A 176 9.21 -2.39 -1.44
CA VAL A 176 8.07 -2.05 -2.28
C VAL A 176 7.66 -0.62 -1.95
N GLN A 177 7.95 0.31 -2.84
CA GLN A 177 7.69 1.73 -2.65
C GLN A 177 6.51 2.21 -3.50
N THR A 178 5.69 3.09 -2.95
CA THR A 178 4.63 3.76 -3.71
C THR A 178 5.21 4.75 -4.72
N PHE A 179 4.67 4.75 -5.94
CA PHE A 179 5.15 5.66 -6.99
C PHE A 179 4.43 7.02 -6.91
N ASN A 180 4.68 7.74 -5.82
CA ASN A 180 4.03 9.00 -5.47
C ASN A 180 3.97 10.03 -6.62
N TYR A 181 5.06 10.17 -7.36
CA TYR A 181 5.13 11.09 -8.51
C TYR A 181 4.08 10.73 -9.58
N LYS A 182 4.02 9.45 -9.97
CA LYS A 182 3.11 9.01 -11.03
C LYS A 182 1.65 9.21 -10.64
N HIS A 183 1.27 8.81 -9.44
CA HIS A 183 -0.12 8.96 -8.98
C HIS A 183 -0.57 10.41 -8.94
N SER A 184 0.33 11.31 -8.52
CA SER A 184 0.03 12.74 -8.50
C SER A 184 0.04 13.34 -9.90
N PHE A 185 0.88 12.86 -10.81
CA PHE A 185 0.86 13.23 -12.22
C PHE A 185 -0.49 12.82 -12.85
N ASP A 186 -0.92 11.59 -12.63
CA ASP A 186 -2.21 11.09 -13.14
C ASP A 186 -3.39 11.93 -12.57
N ALA A 187 -3.30 12.38 -11.29
CA ALA A 187 -4.29 13.29 -10.71
C ALA A 187 -4.34 14.66 -11.41
N GLY A 188 -3.19 15.23 -11.75
CA GLY A 188 -3.12 16.47 -12.52
C GLY A 188 -3.75 16.33 -13.91
N ILE A 189 -3.44 15.24 -14.62
CA ILE A 189 -4.05 14.93 -15.91
C ILE A 189 -5.59 14.80 -15.78
N GLU A 190 -6.07 14.10 -14.75
CA GLU A 190 -7.50 13.93 -14.54
C GLU A 190 -8.23 15.27 -14.35
N LEU A 191 -7.64 16.22 -13.59
CA LEU A 191 -8.24 17.54 -13.39
C LEU A 191 -8.21 18.38 -14.69
N LEU A 192 -7.15 18.27 -15.50
CA LEU A 192 -7.10 18.88 -16.84
C LEU A 192 -8.20 18.32 -17.76
N GLU A 193 -8.41 17.00 -17.75
CA GLU A 193 -9.47 16.36 -18.53
C GLU A 193 -10.89 16.77 -18.08
N ARG A 194 -11.04 17.17 -16.81
CA ARG A 194 -12.30 17.75 -16.29
C ARG A 194 -12.52 19.21 -16.70
N GLY A 195 -11.56 19.83 -17.40
CA GLY A 195 -11.62 21.20 -17.87
C GLY A 195 -11.15 22.24 -16.85
N CYS A 196 -10.42 21.81 -15.80
CA CYS A 196 -9.84 22.75 -14.85
C CYS A 196 -8.72 23.57 -15.52
N SER A 197 -8.68 24.87 -15.21
CA SER A 197 -7.69 25.83 -15.71
C SER A 197 -6.90 26.55 -14.60
N GLU A 198 -7.35 26.43 -13.35
CA GLU A 198 -6.73 26.98 -12.15
C GLU A 198 -6.48 25.83 -11.17
N PHE A 199 -5.27 25.73 -10.58
CA PHE A 199 -4.89 24.56 -9.80
C PHE A 199 -4.21 24.92 -8.49
N TYR A 200 -4.69 24.31 -7.40
CA TYR A 200 -4.10 24.43 -6.07
C TYR A 200 -3.76 23.05 -5.50
N VAL A 201 -2.56 22.98 -4.87
CA VAL A 201 -2.10 21.80 -4.16
C VAL A 201 -1.95 22.11 -2.69
N PHE A 202 -2.70 21.43 -1.86
CA PHE A 202 -2.66 21.58 -0.41
C PHE A 202 -1.83 20.49 0.24
N GLY A 203 -0.96 20.85 1.19
CA GLY A 203 -0.14 19.87 1.90
C GLY A 203 0.61 20.43 3.10
N TYR A 204 1.07 19.52 3.96
CA TYR A 204 1.95 19.83 5.08
C TYR A 204 3.44 19.81 4.70
N TYR A 205 3.77 19.29 3.52
CA TYR A 205 5.14 19.07 3.10
C TYR A 205 5.61 20.17 2.16
N LYS A 206 6.91 20.48 2.22
CA LYS A 206 7.54 21.48 1.36
C LYS A 206 7.31 21.16 -0.12
N LYS A 207 7.33 22.21 -0.95
CA LYS A 207 7.17 22.19 -2.42
C LYS A 207 8.05 21.18 -3.18
N GLN A 208 9.10 20.64 -2.56
CA GLN A 208 9.98 19.61 -3.13
C GLN A 208 9.45 18.18 -3.01
N ASN A 209 8.26 17.98 -2.45
CA ASN A 209 7.65 16.65 -2.36
C ASN A 209 7.32 16.11 -3.76
N LYS A 210 7.65 14.84 -4.00
CA LYS A 210 7.37 14.16 -5.28
C LYS A 210 5.89 14.18 -5.69
N ARG A 211 4.97 14.29 -4.72
CA ARG A 211 3.53 14.43 -4.97
C ARG A 211 3.23 15.77 -5.62
N PHE A 212 3.74 16.88 -5.05
CA PHE A 212 3.58 18.19 -5.67
C PHE A 212 4.24 18.25 -7.05
N MET A 213 5.48 17.76 -7.16
CA MET A 213 6.22 17.78 -8.43
C MET A 213 5.48 17.03 -9.54
N GLY A 214 4.96 15.83 -9.24
CA GLY A 214 4.20 15.06 -10.24
C GLY A 214 2.94 15.80 -10.71
N PHE A 215 2.21 16.39 -9.80
CA PHE A 215 1.01 17.17 -10.12
C PHE A 215 1.33 18.44 -10.93
N ASP A 216 2.34 19.22 -10.50
CA ASP A 216 2.75 20.45 -11.18
C ASP A 216 3.27 20.15 -12.60
N ASP A 217 4.05 19.07 -12.76
CA ASP A 217 4.54 18.65 -14.07
C ASP A 217 3.38 18.24 -15.02
N ALA A 218 2.34 17.58 -14.51
CA ALA A 218 1.16 17.27 -15.30
C ALA A 218 0.44 18.54 -15.78
N VAL A 219 0.19 19.48 -14.87
CA VAL A 219 -0.48 20.76 -15.17
C VAL A 219 0.34 21.60 -16.18
N ARG A 220 1.66 21.55 -16.08
CA ARG A 220 2.57 22.20 -17.03
C ARG A 220 2.49 21.65 -18.45
N THR A 221 2.04 20.42 -18.66
CA THR A 221 1.83 19.88 -20.02
C THR A 221 0.80 20.70 -20.81
N ALA A 222 -0.13 21.36 -20.10
CA ALA A 222 -1.11 22.27 -20.66
C ALA A 222 -0.65 23.75 -20.67
N GLY A 223 0.61 24.04 -20.30
CA GLY A 223 1.14 25.42 -20.20
C GLY A 223 0.67 26.17 -18.95
N LEU A 224 0.05 25.48 -18.00
CA LEU A 224 -0.49 26.05 -16.76
C LEU A 224 0.48 25.82 -15.59
N LYS A 225 0.14 26.29 -14.40
CA LYS A 225 0.91 26.10 -13.15
C LYS A 225 -0.01 25.77 -12.01
N ALA A 226 0.47 24.94 -11.09
CA ALA A 226 -0.20 24.71 -9.84
C ALA A 226 0.39 25.60 -8.74
N GLU A 227 -0.48 26.17 -7.90
CA GLU A 227 -0.08 26.89 -6.70
C GLU A 227 -0.06 25.95 -5.51
N TYR A 228 1.01 26.01 -4.72
CA TYR A 228 1.16 25.19 -3.53
C TYR A 228 0.84 26.00 -2.27
N VAL A 229 -0.10 25.47 -1.48
CA VAL A 229 -0.52 26.05 -0.22
C VAL A 229 -0.11 25.15 0.95
N GLU A 230 0.75 25.66 1.83
CA GLU A 230 1.20 24.93 3.01
C GLU A 230 0.22 25.14 4.17
N ILE A 231 -0.49 24.07 4.55
CA ILE A 231 -1.56 24.14 5.60
C ILE A 231 -1.00 24.11 7.03
N SER A 232 0.30 23.97 7.23
CA SER A 232 0.92 23.86 8.57
C SER A 232 0.85 25.12 9.43
N SER A 233 0.41 26.26 8.87
CA SER A 233 0.36 27.56 9.54
C SER A 233 -1.04 28.17 9.52
N ILE A 234 -1.29 29.11 10.45
CA ILE A 234 -2.56 29.87 10.48
C ILE A 234 -2.75 30.63 9.16
N SER A 235 -1.69 31.22 8.60
CA SER A 235 -1.76 31.91 7.30
C SER A 235 -2.17 30.98 6.17
N GLY A 236 -1.61 29.76 6.12
CA GLY A 236 -1.99 28.77 5.12
C GLY A 236 -3.43 28.28 5.27
N ILE A 237 -3.94 28.16 6.50
CA ILE A 237 -5.36 27.84 6.74
C ILE A 237 -6.26 28.97 6.24
N THR A 238 -5.88 30.23 6.50
CA THR A 238 -6.64 31.41 6.01
C THR A 238 -6.65 31.46 4.48
N GLU A 239 -5.50 31.32 3.85
CA GLU A 239 -5.35 31.24 2.39
C GLU A 239 -6.18 30.10 1.79
N THR A 240 -6.15 28.92 2.43
CA THR A 240 -6.99 27.79 2.01
C THR A 240 -8.48 28.14 2.06
N ALA A 241 -8.94 28.82 3.11
CA ALA A 241 -10.33 29.23 3.22
C ALA A 241 -10.72 30.23 2.12
N GLU A 242 -9.84 31.19 1.82
CA GLU A 242 -10.05 32.16 0.73
C GLU A 242 -10.14 31.50 -0.63
N ILE A 243 -9.25 30.53 -0.92
CA ILE A 243 -9.29 29.73 -2.15
C ILE A 243 -10.61 28.96 -2.24
N LEU A 244 -11.00 28.25 -1.18
CA LEU A 244 -12.24 27.47 -1.18
C LEU A 244 -13.50 28.35 -1.38
N MET A 245 -13.51 29.59 -0.85
CA MET A 245 -14.60 30.54 -1.06
C MET A 245 -14.73 31.00 -2.52
N ASN A 246 -13.62 31.08 -3.24
CA ASN A 246 -13.55 31.62 -4.59
C ASN A 246 -13.49 30.52 -5.67
N CYS A 247 -13.54 29.23 -5.30
CA CYS A 247 -13.50 28.12 -6.25
C CYS A 247 -14.63 28.22 -7.27
N SER A 248 -14.26 28.10 -8.55
CA SER A 248 -15.16 27.95 -9.69
C SER A 248 -15.26 26.48 -10.14
N GLU A 249 -16.02 26.24 -11.22
CA GLU A 249 -16.05 24.93 -11.87
C GLU A 249 -14.74 24.59 -12.59
N GLU A 250 -13.90 25.61 -12.86
CA GLU A 250 -12.60 25.46 -13.50
C GLU A 250 -11.44 25.33 -12.50
N THR A 251 -11.73 25.42 -11.18
CA THR A 251 -10.72 25.28 -10.15
C THR A 251 -10.52 23.82 -9.77
N GLY A 252 -9.32 23.28 -10.00
CA GLY A 252 -8.87 21.95 -9.63
C GLY A 252 -8.09 21.96 -8.31
N LEU A 253 -8.52 21.18 -7.34
CA LEU A 253 -7.93 21.08 -6.02
C LEU A 253 -7.28 19.69 -5.82
N PHE A 254 -6.02 19.66 -5.44
CA PHE A 254 -5.31 18.45 -5.10
C PHE A 254 -4.82 18.48 -3.65
N ILE A 255 -5.30 17.57 -2.84
CA ILE A 255 -4.88 17.42 -1.45
C ILE A 255 -3.75 16.41 -1.38
N GLY A 256 -2.53 16.86 -1.08
CA GLY A 256 -1.31 16.05 -1.15
C GLY A 256 -1.10 15.08 0.02
N ASP A 257 -1.87 15.21 1.09
CA ASP A 257 -1.76 14.36 2.27
C ASP A 257 -3.04 14.35 3.12
N TYR A 258 -3.13 13.33 3.96
CA TYR A 258 -4.27 13.05 4.80
C TYR A 258 -4.56 14.15 5.85
N SER A 259 -3.52 14.73 6.47
CA SER A 259 -3.70 15.75 7.49
C SER A 259 -4.31 17.02 6.91
N SER A 260 -3.91 17.38 5.70
CA SER A 260 -4.49 18.51 4.96
C SER A 260 -5.96 18.28 4.63
N ALA A 261 -6.36 17.03 4.41
CA ALA A 261 -7.75 16.69 4.10
C ALA A 261 -8.70 17.04 5.25
N TYR A 262 -8.31 16.79 6.50
CA TYR A 262 -9.14 17.17 7.67
C TYR A 262 -9.35 18.66 7.79
N VAL A 263 -8.31 19.45 7.53
CA VAL A 263 -8.42 20.91 7.57
C VAL A 263 -9.41 21.39 6.50
N ILE A 264 -9.24 20.91 5.27
CA ILE A 264 -10.11 21.29 4.14
C ILE A 264 -11.55 20.85 4.40
N ASP A 265 -11.76 19.62 4.86
CA ASP A 265 -13.10 19.14 5.21
C ASP A 265 -13.77 20.00 6.30
N SER A 266 -13.02 20.32 7.35
CA SER A 266 -13.51 21.18 8.42
C SER A 266 -13.89 22.57 7.93
N LEU A 267 -13.11 23.15 7.02
CA LEU A 267 -13.42 24.44 6.39
C LEU A 267 -14.68 24.33 5.52
N CYS A 268 -14.77 23.30 4.69
CA CYS A 268 -15.93 23.04 3.84
C CYS A 268 -17.21 22.88 4.67
N MET A 269 -17.16 22.13 5.78
CA MET A 269 -18.30 21.94 6.67
C MET A 269 -18.74 23.25 7.34
N ARG A 270 -17.79 24.02 7.89
CA ARG A 270 -18.09 25.26 8.62
C ARG A 270 -18.67 26.35 7.73
N GLN A 271 -18.20 26.44 6.51
CA GLN A 271 -18.53 27.52 5.57
C GLN A 271 -19.51 27.07 4.46
N ASN A 272 -19.93 25.81 4.49
CA ASN A 272 -20.78 25.19 3.46
C ASN A 272 -20.18 25.30 2.04
N PHE A 273 -18.84 25.22 1.92
CA PHE A 273 -18.16 25.19 0.61
C PHE A 273 -18.39 23.83 -0.05
N LYS A 274 -18.58 23.85 -1.36
CA LYS A 274 -18.80 22.62 -2.14
C LYS A 274 -17.90 22.61 -3.39
N PRO A 275 -16.58 22.47 -3.23
CA PRO A 275 -15.69 22.39 -4.38
C PRO A 275 -16.05 21.16 -5.22
N ARG A 276 -16.06 21.30 -6.56
CA ARG A 276 -16.49 20.23 -7.47
C ARG A 276 -15.35 19.34 -7.94
N ASN A 277 -14.19 19.95 -8.16
CA ASN A 277 -13.02 19.26 -8.71
C ASN A 277 -11.94 19.11 -7.64
N ILE A 278 -12.17 18.17 -6.71
CA ILE A 278 -11.24 17.90 -5.63
C ILE A 278 -10.75 16.45 -5.70
N LEU A 279 -9.44 16.27 -5.68
CA LEU A 279 -8.77 14.98 -5.58
C LEU A 279 -7.90 14.95 -4.33
N ILE A 280 -7.80 13.78 -3.69
CA ILE A 280 -6.92 13.58 -2.54
C ILE A 280 -5.92 12.47 -2.84
N TYR A 281 -4.67 12.70 -2.47
CA TYR A 281 -3.67 11.65 -2.44
C TYR A 281 -3.90 10.77 -1.21
N ASP A 282 -4.71 9.77 -1.39
CA ASP A 282 -4.98 8.74 -0.41
C ASP A 282 -5.39 7.45 -1.12
N THR A 283 -5.40 6.38 -0.39
CA THR A 283 -5.55 5.05 -0.92
C THR A 283 -6.83 4.39 -0.50
N ASP A 284 -7.51 4.91 0.51
CA ASP A 284 -8.72 4.31 1.04
C ASP A 284 -9.95 5.17 0.78
N THR A 285 -10.45 5.00 -0.43
CA THR A 285 -11.66 5.70 -0.91
C THR A 285 -12.90 5.45 -0.04
N GLU A 286 -12.95 4.36 0.73
CA GLU A 286 -14.14 4.06 1.55
C GLU A 286 -14.21 4.94 2.80
N TYR A 287 -13.06 5.25 3.43
CA TYR A 287 -13.04 6.12 4.60
C TYR A 287 -13.52 7.54 4.27
N PHE A 288 -12.98 8.13 3.20
CA PHE A 288 -13.38 9.46 2.78
C PHE A 288 -14.82 9.49 2.23
N LYS A 289 -15.27 8.46 1.52
CA LYS A 289 -16.66 8.35 1.03
C LYS A 289 -17.69 8.34 2.16
N ALA A 290 -17.32 7.78 3.33
CA ALA A 290 -18.25 7.66 4.44
C ALA A 290 -18.35 8.92 5.29
N ASN A 291 -17.31 9.77 5.33
CA ASN A 291 -17.16 10.81 6.34
C ASN A 291 -17.10 12.24 5.79
N TYR A 292 -16.91 12.43 4.49
CA TYR A 292 -16.69 13.77 3.90
C TYR A 292 -17.76 14.18 2.90
N LEU A 293 -17.87 15.48 2.72
CA LEU A 293 -18.75 16.06 1.71
C LEU A 293 -18.40 15.52 0.31
N PRO A 294 -19.39 15.09 -0.50
CA PRO A 294 -19.10 14.59 -1.83
C PRO A 294 -18.65 15.72 -2.78
N PRO A 295 -17.81 15.43 -3.74
CA PRO A 295 -17.20 14.14 -4.10
C PRO A 295 -15.67 14.20 -4.09
N ILE A 296 -15.03 13.97 -2.95
CA ILE A 296 -13.58 13.81 -2.93
C ILE A 296 -13.26 12.43 -3.50
N LYS A 297 -12.50 12.40 -4.60
CA LYS A 297 -11.96 11.16 -5.16
C LYS A 297 -10.54 10.95 -4.68
N ALA A 298 -10.25 9.79 -4.14
CA ALA A 298 -8.88 9.41 -3.81
C ALA A 298 -8.14 8.93 -5.06
N VAL A 299 -6.89 9.37 -5.19
CA VAL A 299 -5.95 8.99 -6.22
C VAL A 299 -4.64 8.59 -5.55
N GLY A 300 -4.22 7.37 -5.70
CA GLY A 300 -3.00 6.88 -5.06
C GLY A 300 -2.96 5.37 -4.94
N PRO A 301 -1.85 4.82 -4.43
CA PRO A 301 -1.71 3.39 -4.23
C PRO A 301 -2.56 2.92 -3.04
N SER A 302 -3.04 1.69 -3.06
CA SER A 302 -3.67 1.09 -1.89
C SER A 302 -2.61 0.71 -0.85
N PHE A 303 -2.68 1.27 0.37
CA PHE A 303 -1.78 0.88 1.45
C PHE A 303 -2.00 -0.56 1.90
N ASN A 304 -3.23 -1.05 1.80
CA ASN A 304 -3.51 -2.47 2.01
C ASN A 304 -2.73 -3.35 1.01
N ILE A 305 -2.72 -2.98 -0.27
CA ILE A 305 -1.92 -3.68 -1.29
C ILE A 305 -0.42 -3.53 -1.00
N LEU A 306 0.05 -2.37 -0.55
CA LEU A 306 1.45 -2.17 -0.18
C LEU A 306 1.86 -3.13 0.96
N GLY A 307 1.06 -3.19 2.03
CA GLY A 307 1.29 -4.11 3.14
C GLY A 307 1.27 -5.58 2.71
N GLU A 308 0.29 -5.96 1.87
CA GLU A 308 0.23 -7.30 1.29
C GLU A 308 1.49 -7.63 0.48
N ARG A 309 1.96 -6.72 -0.38
CA ARG A 309 3.15 -6.93 -1.22
C ARG A 309 4.42 -7.10 -0.39
N LEU A 310 4.61 -6.29 0.65
CA LEU A 310 5.76 -6.44 1.55
C LEU A 310 5.74 -7.78 2.30
N CYS A 311 4.57 -8.21 2.78
CA CYS A 311 4.43 -9.54 3.36
C CYS A 311 4.71 -10.66 2.35
N GLN A 312 4.26 -10.54 1.10
CA GLN A 312 4.55 -11.49 0.02
C GLN A 312 6.05 -11.67 -0.20
N VAL A 313 6.84 -10.61 -0.11
CA VAL A 313 8.30 -10.66 -0.25
C VAL A 313 8.94 -11.54 0.85
N LEU A 314 8.54 -11.38 2.11
CA LEU A 314 9.01 -12.23 3.22
C LEU A 314 8.56 -13.68 3.06
N VAL A 315 7.28 -13.89 2.77
CA VAL A 315 6.73 -15.24 2.54
C VAL A 315 7.47 -15.95 1.40
N HIS A 316 7.71 -15.26 0.28
CA HIS A 316 8.48 -15.81 -0.83
C HIS A 316 9.91 -16.21 -0.40
N LYS A 317 10.60 -15.32 0.34
CA LYS A 317 11.94 -15.61 0.89
C LYS A 317 11.93 -16.87 1.75
N TRP A 318 10.95 -17.03 2.62
CA TRP A 318 10.87 -18.17 3.53
C TRP A 318 10.50 -19.48 2.82
N GLN A 319 9.70 -19.39 1.76
CA GLN A 319 9.34 -20.57 0.95
C GLN A 319 10.46 -21.03 0.03
N THR A 320 11.20 -20.09 -0.58
CA THR A 320 12.17 -20.40 -1.64
C THR A 320 13.63 -20.28 -1.21
N GLY A 321 13.90 -19.69 -0.05
CA GLY A 321 15.25 -19.37 0.42
C GLY A 321 15.84 -18.10 -0.19
N ARG A 322 15.15 -17.42 -1.12
CA ARG A 322 15.63 -16.22 -1.83
C ARG A 322 14.53 -15.16 -1.85
N TYR A 323 14.95 -13.90 -1.83
CA TYR A 323 14.03 -12.81 -2.14
C TYR A 323 13.60 -12.84 -3.61
N PRO A 324 12.41 -12.34 -3.96
CA PRO A 324 11.99 -12.23 -5.37
C PRO A 324 12.82 -11.19 -6.11
N GLU A 325 12.94 -11.36 -7.43
CA GLU A 325 13.55 -10.37 -8.31
C GLU A 325 12.47 -9.63 -9.12
N PRO A 326 12.57 -8.31 -9.30
CA PRO A 326 13.58 -7.42 -8.72
C PRO A 326 13.37 -7.19 -7.22
N LEU A 327 14.47 -6.93 -6.48
CA LEU A 327 14.42 -6.68 -5.03
C LEU A 327 13.65 -5.42 -4.65
N GLN A 328 13.66 -4.42 -5.54
CA GLN A 328 13.05 -3.12 -5.30
C GLN A 328 12.01 -2.83 -6.38
N VAL A 329 10.77 -2.58 -5.96
CA VAL A 329 9.62 -2.37 -6.85
C VAL A 329 8.92 -1.06 -6.48
N LYS A 330 8.47 -0.30 -7.49
CA LYS A 330 7.55 0.84 -7.33
C LYS A 330 6.17 0.43 -7.83
N ILE A 331 5.13 0.68 -7.03
CA ILE A 331 3.74 0.38 -7.31
C ILE A 331 2.87 1.62 -7.30
#